data_8560e765b6bff4e5e538b91792f8ba91
#
_entry.id   8560e765b6bff4e5e538b91792f8ba91
#
_cell.length_a   1.000
_cell.length_b   1.000
_cell.length_c   1.000
_cell.angle_alpha   90.00
_cell.angle_beta   90.00
_cell.angle_gamma   90.00
#
_symmetry.space_group_name_H-M   'P 1'
#
loop_
_entity.id
_entity.type
_entity.pdbx_description
1 polymer ?
#
loop_
_entity_poly.entity_id
_entity_poly.type
_entity_poly.pdbx_seq_one_letter_code
_entity_poly.pdbx_strand_id
1 'polypeptide(L)'
;FAFATTQDLLDVVEGRTPGNLYTRYGLNPTIKAAEEKLAALEYGETALVFGSGMAAEAATFLTYAHGGDEIICIGDVYGGTFELLQKLFPQIGITTKFLLGSEMGLLESSINSKTKMIFIETPTNPNIEIIDIESVGKTAHDHDVLVVVDNTFASPYNQNPLRLNADLVIHSTTKYLGGHSDLTGGVVIGSRKIVEPIGLWRKGLGQIMAPDVAYLLLRSLRTLAVRVERQNKTAMSIAQALQKHPAVKSVNYPGLETFPGHNLAVKQMR
;
A
#
# COMPACT_ATOMS: atom_id res chain seq x y z
N PHE A 1 -0.85 4.15 -30.22
CA PHE A 1 -2.14 4.82 -30.42
C PHE A 1 -2.06 5.72 -31.64
N ALA A 2 -3.15 5.84 -32.41
CA ALA A 2 -3.25 6.72 -33.57
C ALA A 2 -4.07 7.97 -33.21
N PHE A 3 -3.70 9.10 -33.81
CA PHE A 3 -4.42 10.36 -33.68
C PHE A 3 -4.94 10.79 -35.06
N ALA A 4 -6.11 11.43 -35.12
CA ALA A 4 -6.69 11.88 -36.36
C ALA A 4 -5.90 13.06 -36.96
N THR A 5 -5.39 13.94 -36.09
CA THR A 5 -4.60 15.11 -36.52
C THR A 5 -3.36 15.28 -35.64
N THR A 6 -2.36 16.06 -36.09
CA THR A 6 -1.20 16.46 -35.30
C THR A 6 -1.64 17.31 -34.09
N GLN A 7 -2.70 18.12 -34.25
CA GLN A 7 -3.20 18.94 -33.15
C GLN A 7 -3.77 18.08 -32.02
N ASP A 8 -4.51 16.99 -32.32
CA ASP A 8 -5.02 16.05 -31.30
C ASP A 8 -3.87 15.41 -30.52
N LEU A 9 -2.78 15.05 -31.20
CA LEU A 9 -1.58 14.52 -30.54
C LEU A 9 -0.98 15.57 -29.61
N LEU A 10 -0.79 16.82 -30.07
CA LEU A 10 -0.22 17.90 -29.26
C LEU A 10 -1.08 18.20 -28.03
N ASP A 11 -2.41 18.20 -28.19
CA ASP A 11 -3.34 18.45 -27.08
C ASP A 11 -3.23 17.40 -25.98
N VAL A 12 -3.01 16.12 -26.35
CA VAL A 12 -2.76 15.05 -25.37
C VAL A 12 -1.36 15.17 -24.74
N VAL A 13 -0.33 15.48 -25.55
CA VAL A 13 1.05 15.65 -25.06
C VAL A 13 1.15 16.79 -24.06
N GLU A 14 0.47 17.88 -24.30
CA GLU A 14 0.47 19.07 -23.46
C GLU A 14 -0.58 19.01 -22.33
N GLY A 15 -1.34 17.92 -22.23
CA GLY A 15 -2.34 17.71 -21.18
C GLY A 15 -3.61 18.57 -21.34
N ARG A 16 -3.83 19.18 -22.49
CA ARG A 16 -5.06 19.96 -22.77
C ARG A 16 -6.29 19.07 -22.90
N THR A 17 -6.09 17.85 -23.41
CA THR A 17 -7.15 16.84 -23.50
C THR A 17 -6.68 15.51 -22.92
N PRO A 18 -7.56 14.74 -22.24
CA PRO A 18 -7.23 13.40 -21.84
C PRO A 18 -7.03 12.50 -23.05
N GLY A 19 -6.01 11.63 -23.02
CA GLY A 19 -5.73 10.73 -24.15
C GLY A 19 -4.79 9.59 -23.77
N ASN A 20 -4.62 8.68 -24.74
CA ASN A 20 -3.69 7.56 -24.65
C ASN A 20 -2.52 7.83 -25.59
N LEU A 21 -1.29 7.77 -25.09
CA LEU A 21 -0.11 8.12 -25.88
C LEU A 21 0.98 7.07 -25.77
N TYR A 22 1.56 6.92 -24.61
CA TYR A 22 2.70 6.04 -24.39
C TYR A 22 2.54 5.26 -23.08
N THR A 23 2.52 3.93 -23.17
CA THR A 23 2.24 3.04 -22.06
C THR A 23 3.14 3.29 -20.83
N ARG A 24 4.45 3.51 -21.04
CA ARG A 24 5.38 3.80 -19.93
C ARG A 24 5.02 5.07 -19.14
N TYR A 25 4.26 5.99 -19.72
CA TYR A 25 3.75 7.18 -19.03
C TYR A 25 2.44 6.93 -18.26
N GLY A 26 1.91 5.70 -18.31
CA GLY A 26 0.59 5.37 -17.74
C GLY A 26 -0.58 5.75 -18.65
N LEU A 27 -0.31 6.30 -19.83
CA LEU A 27 -1.33 6.75 -20.79
C LEU A 27 -1.84 5.57 -21.66
N ASN A 28 -2.39 4.55 -20.97
CA ASN A 28 -2.94 3.34 -21.56
C ASN A 28 -4.32 3.05 -20.95
N PRO A 29 -5.36 2.77 -21.72
CA PRO A 29 -6.74 2.63 -21.22
C PRO A 29 -6.90 1.46 -20.24
N THR A 30 -6.21 0.34 -20.44
CA THR A 30 -6.29 -0.81 -19.54
C THR A 30 -5.65 -0.50 -18.18
N ILE A 31 -4.52 0.22 -18.19
CA ILE A 31 -3.85 0.69 -16.97
C ILE A 31 -4.76 1.66 -16.20
N LYS A 32 -5.33 2.66 -16.90
CA LYS A 32 -6.25 3.63 -16.29
C LYS A 32 -7.47 2.96 -15.66
N ALA A 33 -8.07 1.98 -16.34
CA ALA A 33 -9.21 1.23 -15.81
C ALA A 33 -8.84 0.44 -14.54
N ALA A 34 -7.60 -0.08 -14.44
CA ALA A 34 -7.12 -0.74 -13.23
C ALA A 34 -6.92 0.27 -12.09
N GLU A 35 -6.32 1.43 -12.39
CA GLU A 35 -6.12 2.52 -11.44
C GLU A 35 -7.45 3.05 -10.88
N GLU A 36 -8.42 3.34 -11.73
CA GLU A 36 -9.77 3.78 -11.34
C GLU A 36 -10.48 2.75 -10.43
N LYS A 37 -10.38 1.46 -10.79
CA LYS A 37 -10.99 0.39 -10.00
C LYS A 37 -10.35 0.25 -8.63
N LEU A 38 -9.03 0.34 -8.54
CA LEU A 38 -8.29 0.24 -7.28
C LEU A 38 -8.51 1.46 -6.39
N ALA A 39 -8.53 2.66 -6.96
CA ALA A 39 -8.89 3.87 -6.24
C ALA A 39 -10.27 3.75 -5.59
N ALA A 40 -11.27 3.28 -6.35
CA ALA A 40 -12.63 3.09 -5.84
C ALA A 40 -12.70 2.06 -4.70
N LEU A 41 -11.90 0.99 -4.74
CA LEU A 41 -11.88 -0.04 -3.70
C LEU A 41 -11.33 0.45 -2.36
N GLU A 42 -10.41 1.41 -2.38
CA GLU A 42 -9.79 2.01 -1.18
C GLU A 42 -10.38 3.38 -0.81
N TYR A 43 -11.41 3.85 -1.51
CA TYR A 43 -12.00 5.19 -1.33
C TYR A 43 -11.01 6.33 -1.64
N GLY A 44 -10.01 6.09 -2.48
CA GLY A 44 -9.08 7.11 -2.95
C GLY A 44 -9.61 7.89 -4.15
N GLU A 45 -9.08 9.08 -4.36
CA GLU A 45 -9.41 9.91 -5.54
C GLU A 45 -8.72 9.40 -6.80
N THR A 46 -7.56 8.79 -6.64
CA THR A 46 -6.74 8.27 -7.75
C THR A 46 -5.79 7.18 -7.28
N ALA A 47 -5.26 6.44 -8.23
CA ALA A 47 -4.25 5.41 -8.01
C ALA A 47 -3.20 5.41 -9.13
N LEU A 48 -2.03 4.87 -8.83
CA LEU A 48 -0.98 4.57 -9.79
C LEU A 48 -0.55 3.11 -9.65
N VAL A 49 -0.63 2.33 -10.73
CA VAL A 49 -0.16 0.94 -10.72
C VAL A 49 1.30 0.81 -11.17
N PHE A 50 1.99 -0.17 -10.59
CA PHE A 50 3.43 -0.42 -10.72
C PHE A 50 3.70 -1.88 -11.07
N GLY A 51 4.90 -2.17 -11.57
CA GLY A 51 5.34 -3.52 -11.88
C GLY A 51 5.54 -4.44 -10.65
N SER A 52 5.62 -3.86 -9.44
CA SER A 52 5.70 -4.61 -8.17
C SER A 52 5.29 -3.74 -6.99
N GLY A 53 4.99 -4.36 -5.83
CA GLY A 53 4.77 -3.65 -4.57
C GLY A 53 6.00 -2.82 -4.17
N MET A 54 7.19 -3.39 -4.26
CA MET A 54 8.45 -2.68 -3.99
C MET A 54 8.67 -1.45 -4.88
N ALA A 55 8.23 -1.50 -6.15
CA ALA A 55 8.29 -0.36 -7.04
C ALA A 55 7.34 0.76 -6.59
N ALA A 56 6.15 0.40 -6.09
CA ALA A 56 5.18 1.33 -5.52
C ALA A 56 5.73 2.01 -4.25
N GLU A 57 6.31 1.24 -3.33
CA GLU A 57 6.95 1.75 -2.12
C GLU A 57 8.13 2.66 -2.45
N ALA A 58 9.09 2.20 -3.26
CA ALA A 58 10.29 2.96 -3.60
C ALA A 58 9.92 4.30 -4.28
N ALA A 59 8.97 4.30 -5.22
CA ALA A 59 8.53 5.53 -5.87
C ALA A 59 7.86 6.50 -4.88
N THR A 60 7.07 5.98 -3.93
CA THR A 60 6.43 6.78 -2.88
C THR A 60 7.48 7.40 -1.96
N PHE A 61 8.41 6.60 -1.45
CA PHE A 61 9.45 7.07 -0.53
C PHE A 61 10.35 8.11 -1.19
N LEU A 62 10.81 7.85 -2.41
CA LEU A 62 11.66 8.77 -3.18
C LEU A 62 10.95 10.07 -3.58
N THR A 63 9.62 10.09 -3.60
CA THR A 63 8.86 11.32 -3.87
C THR A 63 8.88 12.26 -2.68
N TYR A 64 8.83 11.74 -1.46
CA TYR A 64 8.61 12.53 -0.26
C TYR A 64 9.79 12.60 0.70
N ALA A 65 10.78 11.73 0.56
CA ALA A 65 12.01 11.75 1.34
C ALA A 65 13.23 11.93 0.44
N HIS A 66 14.13 12.82 0.82
CA HIS A 66 15.35 13.17 0.10
C HIS A 66 16.58 13.01 1.00
N GLY A 67 17.76 13.19 0.46
CA GLY A 67 19.00 13.13 1.27
C GLY A 67 18.96 14.11 2.45
N GLY A 68 19.10 13.57 3.65
CA GLY A 68 19.00 14.30 4.92
C GLY A 68 17.66 14.12 5.65
N ASP A 69 16.64 13.59 4.98
CA ASP A 69 15.33 13.31 5.58
C ASP A 69 15.28 11.95 6.31
N GLU A 70 14.23 11.78 7.10
CA GLU A 70 13.96 10.58 7.90
C GLU A 70 12.57 10.02 7.62
N ILE A 71 12.49 8.68 7.56
CA ILE A 71 11.25 7.90 7.56
C ILE A 71 11.14 7.21 8.91
N ILE A 72 9.97 7.24 9.56
CA ILE A 72 9.66 6.39 10.70
C ILE A 72 8.93 5.15 10.17
N CYS A 73 9.41 3.95 10.53
CA CYS A 73 8.78 2.68 10.20
C CYS A 73 8.33 2.00 11.49
N ILE A 74 7.05 1.64 11.60
CA ILE A 74 6.47 1.08 12.82
C ILE A 74 6.05 -0.36 12.61
N GLY A 75 6.46 -1.22 13.54
CA GLY A 75 6.19 -2.66 13.53
C GLY A 75 7.07 -3.42 12.55
N ASP A 76 6.81 -4.72 12.46
CA ASP A 76 7.45 -5.56 11.46
C ASP A 76 6.87 -5.26 10.08
N VAL A 77 7.71 -5.26 9.07
CA VAL A 77 7.34 -5.04 7.67
C VAL A 77 7.93 -6.12 6.77
N TYR A 78 7.43 -6.21 5.56
CA TYR A 78 7.98 -7.13 4.57
C TYR A 78 9.52 -7.00 4.45
N GLY A 79 10.22 -8.13 4.36
CA GLY A 79 11.70 -8.15 4.35
C GLY A 79 12.32 -7.29 3.26
N GLY A 80 11.69 -7.18 2.08
CA GLY A 80 12.14 -6.30 1.01
C GLY A 80 12.04 -4.83 1.37
N THR A 81 10.97 -4.42 2.04
CA THR A 81 10.78 -3.06 2.56
C THR A 81 11.81 -2.73 3.63
N PHE A 82 12.02 -3.66 4.58
CA PHE A 82 13.06 -3.52 5.60
C PHE A 82 14.46 -3.36 4.98
N GLU A 83 14.79 -4.19 3.98
CA GLU A 83 16.09 -4.10 3.29
C GLU A 83 16.25 -2.78 2.53
N LEU A 84 15.19 -2.31 1.86
CA LEU A 84 15.17 -1.02 1.16
C LEU A 84 15.47 0.13 2.15
N LEU A 85 14.74 0.17 3.27
CA LEU A 85 14.84 1.22 4.27
C LEU A 85 16.16 1.17 5.05
N GLN A 86 16.64 -0.03 5.39
CA GLN A 86 17.82 -0.19 6.24
C GLN A 86 19.15 -0.19 5.48
N LYS A 87 19.17 -0.71 4.22
CA LYS A 87 20.45 -0.89 3.49
C LYS A 87 20.60 0.02 2.29
N LEU A 88 19.54 0.27 1.53
CA LEU A 88 19.63 0.99 0.26
C LEU A 88 19.44 2.49 0.45
N PHE A 89 18.47 2.92 1.22
CA PHE A 89 18.17 4.34 1.43
C PHE A 89 19.26 5.12 2.16
N PRO A 90 19.99 4.56 3.13
CA PRO A 90 21.17 5.24 3.69
C PRO A 90 22.25 5.58 2.66
N GLN A 91 22.35 4.84 1.56
CA GLN A 91 23.34 5.13 0.48
C GLN A 91 23.00 6.41 -0.29
N ILE A 92 21.75 6.87 -0.24
CA ILE A 92 21.28 8.12 -0.84
C ILE A 92 20.94 9.19 0.21
N GLY A 93 21.36 8.95 1.47
CA GLY A 93 21.24 9.91 2.56
C GLY A 93 19.87 9.96 3.23
N ILE A 94 18.95 9.03 2.96
CA ILE A 94 17.67 8.91 3.65
C ILE A 94 17.84 7.96 4.83
N THR A 95 17.46 8.40 6.02
CA THR A 95 17.56 7.58 7.24
C THR A 95 16.20 7.00 7.62
N THR A 96 16.21 5.88 8.35
CA THR A 96 14.97 5.28 8.87
C THR A 96 15.08 5.02 10.36
N LYS A 97 14.10 5.50 11.11
CA LYS A 97 13.90 5.15 12.51
C LYS A 97 12.87 4.04 12.61
N PHE A 98 13.29 2.88 13.13
CA PHE A 98 12.38 1.76 13.36
C PHE A 98 11.85 1.81 14.79
N LEU A 99 10.53 1.69 14.95
CA LEU A 99 9.83 1.54 16.22
C LEU A 99 9.09 0.19 16.24
N LEU A 100 9.14 -0.50 17.35
CA LEU A 100 8.29 -1.69 17.54
C LEU A 100 6.82 -1.25 17.72
N GLY A 101 5.86 -2.12 17.41
CA GLY A 101 4.46 -1.84 17.69
C GLY A 101 4.17 -1.56 19.17
N SER A 102 4.91 -2.23 20.08
CA SER A 102 4.88 -1.94 21.53
C SER A 102 5.44 -0.58 21.92
N GLU A 103 6.16 0.10 21.04
CA GLU A 103 6.78 1.42 21.27
C GLU A 103 5.94 2.58 20.72
N MET A 104 4.69 2.34 20.36
CA MET A 104 3.78 3.39 19.86
C MET A 104 3.70 4.63 20.75
N GLY A 105 3.87 4.49 22.07
CA GLY A 105 3.94 5.61 22.99
C GLY A 105 5.14 6.55 22.80
N LEU A 106 6.15 6.12 22.03
CA LEU A 106 7.34 6.92 21.69
C LEU A 106 7.19 7.64 20.34
N LEU A 107 6.09 7.43 19.60
CA LEU A 107 5.93 7.96 18.25
C LEU A 107 6.06 9.47 18.19
N GLU A 108 5.30 10.20 19.01
CA GLU A 108 5.31 11.66 19.04
C GLU A 108 6.72 12.22 19.34
N SER A 109 7.39 11.67 20.34
CA SER A 109 8.76 12.08 20.69
C SER A 109 9.82 11.66 19.67
N SER A 110 9.46 10.77 18.76
CA SER A 110 10.32 10.30 17.67
C SER A 110 10.27 11.19 16.44
N ILE A 111 9.19 11.94 16.24
CA ILE A 111 9.04 12.87 15.13
C ILE A 111 9.95 14.08 15.35
N ASN A 112 10.64 14.50 14.28
CA ASN A 112 11.51 15.68 14.28
C ASN A 112 11.42 16.40 12.93
N SER A 113 12.14 17.51 12.75
CA SER A 113 12.09 18.34 11.53
C SER A 113 12.51 17.62 10.24
N LYS A 114 13.21 16.49 10.35
CA LYS A 114 13.63 15.67 9.21
C LYS A 114 12.61 14.59 8.87
N THR A 115 11.69 14.26 9.77
CA THR A 115 10.68 13.23 9.56
C THR A 115 9.68 13.68 8.49
N LYS A 116 9.58 12.93 7.38
CA LYS A 116 8.71 13.26 6.24
C LYS A 116 7.53 12.32 6.13
N MET A 117 7.71 11.06 6.58
CA MET A 117 6.61 10.11 6.57
C MET A 117 6.75 9.08 7.68
N ILE A 118 5.61 8.50 8.02
CA ILE A 118 5.49 7.30 8.83
C ILE A 118 4.97 6.20 7.95
N PHE A 119 5.69 5.09 7.89
CA PHE A 119 5.30 3.88 7.15
C PHE A 119 4.89 2.78 8.12
N ILE A 120 3.76 2.16 7.87
CA ILE A 120 3.24 1.02 8.64
C ILE A 120 2.72 -0.06 7.70
N GLU A 121 2.94 -1.33 8.07
CA GLU A 121 2.25 -2.49 7.49
C GLU A 121 1.34 -3.06 8.58
N THR A 122 0.04 -3.19 8.32
CA THR A 122 -0.89 -3.71 9.32
C THR A 122 -2.04 -4.48 8.66
N PRO A 123 -2.25 -5.78 9.03
CA PRO A 123 -1.44 -6.58 9.99
C PRO A 123 0.02 -6.70 9.57
N THR A 124 0.94 -6.74 10.54
CA THR A 124 2.40 -6.80 10.28
C THR A 124 2.83 -8.14 9.72
N ASN A 125 3.94 -8.18 9.01
CA ASN A 125 4.54 -9.39 8.45
C ASN A 125 5.90 -9.68 9.13
N PRO A 126 6.13 -10.79 9.86
CA PRO A 126 5.26 -11.99 9.90
C PRO A 126 4.35 -12.11 11.13
N ASN A 127 4.44 -11.23 12.12
CA ASN A 127 3.87 -11.44 13.46
C ASN A 127 2.37 -11.14 13.56
N ILE A 128 1.76 -10.57 12.50
CA ILE A 128 0.33 -10.24 12.42
C ILE A 128 -0.12 -9.25 13.52
N GLU A 129 0.77 -8.41 13.99
CA GLU A 129 0.42 -7.34 14.93
C GLU A 129 -0.49 -6.30 14.25
N ILE A 130 -1.44 -5.75 14.99
CA ILE A 130 -2.33 -4.70 14.48
C ILE A 130 -1.85 -3.36 14.99
N ILE A 131 -1.50 -2.46 14.07
CA ILE A 131 -1.12 -1.08 14.38
C ILE A 131 -2.36 -0.18 14.24
N ASP A 132 -2.60 0.70 15.20
CA ASP A 132 -3.72 1.65 15.19
C ASP A 132 -3.46 2.78 14.17
N ILE A 133 -4.02 2.61 12.96
CA ILE A 133 -3.87 3.57 11.87
C ILE A 133 -4.40 4.95 12.26
N GLU A 134 -5.57 5.00 12.93
CA GLU A 134 -6.21 6.26 13.30
C GLU A 134 -5.37 7.05 14.30
N SER A 135 -4.78 6.37 15.27
CA SER A 135 -3.87 6.97 16.25
C SER A 135 -2.58 7.48 15.61
N VAL A 136 -1.96 6.66 14.73
CA VAL A 136 -0.76 7.06 13.96
C VAL A 136 -1.07 8.29 13.11
N GLY A 137 -2.19 8.27 12.38
CA GLY A 137 -2.59 9.36 11.50
C GLY A 137 -2.79 10.67 12.27
N LYS A 138 -3.47 10.63 13.41
CA LYS A 138 -3.66 11.80 14.26
C LYS A 138 -2.31 12.40 14.70
N THR A 139 -1.44 11.58 15.28
CA THR A 139 -0.12 12.04 15.74
C THR A 139 0.72 12.60 14.58
N ALA A 140 0.72 11.95 13.44
CA ALA A 140 1.49 12.37 12.26
C ALA A 140 0.99 13.72 11.72
N HIS A 141 -0.32 13.91 11.60
CA HIS A 141 -0.92 15.13 11.07
C HIS A 141 -0.73 16.34 12.00
N ASP A 142 -0.67 16.13 13.32
CA ASP A 142 -0.32 17.19 14.27
C ASP A 142 1.12 17.75 14.04
N HIS A 143 1.94 17.03 13.24
CA HIS A 143 3.32 17.37 12.90
C HIS A 143 3.57 17.57 11.39
N ASP A 144 2.53 17.65 10.55
CA ASP A 144 2.63 17.75 9.09
C ASP A 144 3.41 16.59 8.42
N VAL A 145 3.33 15.36 8.98
CA VAL A 145 4.00 14.15 8.51
C VAL A 145 3.01 13.24 7.78
N LEU A 146 3.39 12.71 6.60
CA LEU A 146 2.56 11.79 5.82
C LEU A 146 2.48 10.40 6.45
N VAL A 147 1.30 9.77 6.38
CA VAL A 147 1.08 8.39 6.78
C VAL A 147 0.85 7.50 5.58
N VAL A 148 1.74 6.53 5.41
CA VAL A 148 1.70 5.53 4.33
C VAL A 148 1.45 4.15 4.92
N VAL A 149 0.39 3.49 4.47
CA VAL A 149 -0.01 2.17 4.96
C VAL A 149 0.12 1.13 3.86
N ASP A 150 0.94 0.11 4.07
CA ASP A 150 0.85 -1.12 3.28
C ASP A 150 -0.34 -1.95 3.79
N ASN A 151 -1.38 -2.03 2.96
CA ASN A 151 -2.62 -2.73 3.25
C ASN A 151 -2.71 -4.10 2.54
N THR A 152 -1.57 -4.64 2.12
CA THR A 152 -1.51 -5.87 1.33
C THR A 152 -2.16 -7.06 2.04
N PHE A 153 -1.88 -7.27 3.34
CA PHE A 153 -2.42 -8.42 4.09
C PHE A 153 -3.92 -8.31 4.36
N ALA A 154 -4.40 -7.14 4.73
CA ALA A 154 -5.83 -6.95 4.98
C ALA A 154 -6.65 -6.95 3.68
N SER A 155 -6.11 -6.37 2.62
CA SER A 155 -6.80 -6.02 1.38
C SER A 155 -7.94 -4.99 1.58
N PRO A 156 -8.41 -4.33 0.52
CA PRO A 156 -9.51 -3.36 0.64
C PRO A 156 -10.85 -4.00 1.03
N TYR A 157 -10.93 -5.33 1.05
CA TYR A 157 -12.09 -6.04 1.55
C TYR A 157 -12.19 -5.97 3.09
N ASN A 158 -11.08 -6.15 3.79
CA ASN A 158 -11.06 -6.17 5.26
C ASN A 158 -10.79 -4.80 5.88
N GLN A 159 -10.00 -3.93 5.25
CA GLN A 159 -9.52 -2.67 5.82
C GLN A 159 -9.39 -1.59 4.76
N ASN A 160 -9.76 -0.35 5.12
CA ASN A 160 -9.62 0.81 4.24
C ASN A 160 -8.89 1.95 4.98
N PRO A 161 -7.55 2.00 4.92
CA PRO A 161 -6.74 2.93 5.69
C PRO A 161 -7.02 4.41 5.42
N LEU A 162 -7.41 4.80 4.19
CA LEU A 162 -7.77 6.20 3.89
C LEU A 162 -8.97 6.71 4.70
N ARG A 163 -9.79 5.82 5.24
CA ARG A 163 -10.90 6.17 6.15
C ARG A 163 -10.47 6.22 7.62
N LEU A 164 -9.21 5.93 7.89
CA LEU A 164 -8.60 5.83 9.22
C LEU A 164 -7.39 6.79 9.35
N ASN A 165 -7.44 7.94 8.67
CA ASN A 165 -6.41 8.97 8.68
C ASN A 165 -5.07 8.57 8.02
N ALA A 166 -5.01 7.56 7.16
CA ALA A 166 -3.87 7.37 6.27
C ALA A 166 -3.95 8.35 5.09
N ASP A 167 -2.80 8.81 4.58
CA ASP A 167 -2.70 9.67 3.40
C ASP A 167 -2.53 8.87 2.12
N LEU A 168 -1.78 7.79 2.20
CA LEU A 168 -1.48 6.87 1.09
C LEU A 168 -1.67 5.43 1.52
N VAL A 169 -2.22 4.64 0.61
CA VAL A 169 -2.32 3.18 0.74
C VAL A 169 -1.50 2.53 -0.35
N ILE A 170 -0.70 1.54 0.03
CA ILE A 170 0.07 0.71 -0.89
C ILE A 170 -0.46 -0.73 -0.83
N HIS A 171 -0.43 -1.41 -1.96
CA HIS A 171 -0.59 -2.85 -2.03
C HIS A 171 0.43 -3.48 -2.96
N SER A 172 0.94 -4.64 -2.58
CA SER A 172 1.41 -5.61 -3.56
C SER A 172 0.20 -6.27 -4.21
N THR A 173 -0.11 -5.90 -5.46
CA THR A 173 -1.21 -6.53 -6.21
C THR A 173 -0.92 -7.98 -6.55
N THR A 174 0.33 -8.43 -6.38
CA THR A 174 0.79 -9.83 -6.47
C THR A 174 0.03 -10.77 -5.54
N LYS A 175 -0.48 -10.25 -4.40
CA LYS A 175 -1.09 -11.03 -3.32
C LYS A 175 -2.60 -11.18 -3.52
N TYR A 176 -3.41 -10.74 -2.58
CA TYR A 176 -4.87 -10.95 -2.60
C TYR A 176 -5.59 -10.28 -3.76
N LEU A 177 -5.11 -9.11 -4.23
CA LEU A 177 -5.71 -8.40 -5.35
C LEU A 177 -5.59 -9.22 -6.65
N GLY A 178 -4.41 -9.76 -6.94
CA GLY A 178 -4.21 -10.74 -8.02
C GLY A 178 -4.84 -12.09 -7.69
N GLY A 179 -4.47 -12.67 -6.56
CA GLY A 179 -5.12 -13.82 -5.94
C GLY A 179 -4.96 -15.17 -6.62
N HIS A 180 -4.20 -15.27 -7.72
CA HIS A 180 -4.04 -16.49 -8.53
C HIS A 180 -2.57 -16.89 -8.72
N SER A 181 -1.62 -16.17 -8.11
CA SER A 181 -0.17 -16.42 -8.24
C SER A 181 0.37 -16.34 -9.69
N ASP A 182 -0.28 -15.58 -10.54
CA ASP A 182 -0.01 -15.48 -11.98
C ASP A 182 0.38 -14.07 -12.44
N LEU A 183 0.46 -13.11 -11.50
CA LEU A 183 0.89 -11.75 -11.79
C LEU A 183 1.78 -11.18 -10.68
N THR A 184 2.59 -10.21 -11.05
CA THR A 184 3.35 -9.36 -10.13
C THR A 184 2.95 -7.91 -10.37
N GLY A 185 2.73 -7.14 -9.30
CA GLY A 185 2.40 -5.73 -9.43
C GLY A 185 2.28 -5.03 -8.08
N GLY A 186 2.14 -3.72 -8.13
CA GLY A 186 1.89 -2.85 -6.98
C GLY A 186 0.93 -1.74 -7.33
N VAL A 187 0.44 -1.04 -6.32
CA VAL A 187 -0.40 0.14 -6.47
C VAL A 187 -0.20 1.10 -5.31
N VAL A 188 -0.23 2.40 -5.61
CA VAL A 188 -0.34 3.49 -4.62
C VAL A 188 -1.67 4.18 -4.83
N ILE A 189 -2.40 4.46 -3.76
CA ILE A 189 -3.75 5.03 -3.77
C ILE A 189 -3.83 6.15 -2.74
N GLY A 190 -4.52 7.24 -3.06
CA GLY A 190 -4.73 8.36 -2.15
C GLY A 190 -5.44 9.54 -2.82
N SER A 191 -5.26 10.74 -2.26
CA SER A 191 -5.71 11.96 -2.90
C SER A 191 -4.86 12.28 -4.13
N ARG A 192 -5.47 12.93 -5.11
CA ARG A 192 -4.80 13.31 -6.37
C ARG A 192 -3.56 14.15 -6.11
N LYS A 193 -3.64 15.09 -5.19
CA LYS A 193 -2.55 15.98 -4.80
C LYS A 193 -1.29 15.21 -4.36
N ILE A 194 -1.47 14.09 -3.68
CA ILE A 194 -0.36 13.31 -3.11
C ILE A 194 0.08 12.19 -4.07
N VAL A 195 -0.83 11.58 -4.83
CA VAL A 195 -0.49 10.45 -5.71
C VAL A 195 0.16 10.90 -7.01
N GLU A 196 -0.29 12.00 -7.64
CA GLU A 196 0.22 12.43 -8.96
C GLU A 196 1.75 12.69 -8.99
N PRO A 197 2.38 13.31 -7.97
CA PRO A 197 3.83 13.51 -7.97
C PRO A 197 4.64 12.21 -8.03
N ILE A 198 4.10 11.09 -7.48
CA ILE A 198 4.75 9.77 -7.52
C ILE A 198 4.89 9.25 -8.97
N GLY A 199 4.01 9.71 -9.85
CA GLY A 199 4.04 9.39 -11.27
C GLY A 199 5.34 9.79 -11.98
N LEU A 200 6.07 10.80 -11.48
CA LEU A 200 7.38 11.19 -12.04
C LEU A 200 8.41 10.08 -11.85
N TRP A 201 8.49 9.50 -10.66
CA TRP A 201 9.39 8.40 -10.36
C TRP A 201 8.99 7.13 -11.12
N ARG A 202 7.68 6.79 -11.14
CA ARG A 202 7.16 5.67 -11.93
C ARG A 202 7.58 5.77 -13.40
N LYS A 203 7.37 6.94 -14.01
CA LYS A 203 7.73 7.23 -15.40
C LYS A 203 9.24 7.20 -15.62
N GLY A 204 10.00 7.87 -14.74
CA GLY A 204 11.44 8.03 -14.85
C GLY A 204 12.21 6.70 -14.71
N LEU A 205 11.83 5.89 -13.73
CA LEU A 205 12.46 4.59 -13.47
C LEU A 205 11.84 3.44 -14.28
N GLY A 206 10.79 3.69 -15.10
CA GLY A 206 10.16 2.66 -15.90
C GLY A 206 9.37 1.62 -15.10
N GLN A 207 8.89 1.97 -13.92
CA GLN A 207 8.26 1.07 -12.96
C GLN A 207 6.76 0.78 -13.27
N ILE A 208 6.30 1.07 -14.47
CA ILE A 208 4.90 0.91 -14.88
C ILE A 208 4.49 -0.57 -14.94
N MET A 209 3.24 -0.85 -14.57
CA MET A 209 2.63 -2.16 -14.81
C MET A 209 2.39 -2.36 -16.31
N ALA A 210 2.67 -3.56 -16.84
CA ALA A 210 2.35 -3.90 -18.21
C ALA A 210 0.83 -4.01 -18.44
N PRO A 211 0.29 -3.63 -19.61
CA PRO A 211 -1.17 -3.65 -19.87
C PRO A 211 -1.83 -5.02 -19.75
N ASP A 212 -1.13 -6.09 -20.11
CA ASP A 212 -1.58 -7.47 -19.96
C ASP A 212 -1.69 -7.87 -18.49
N VAL A 213 -0.74 -7.46 -17.63
CA VAL A 213 -0.81 -7.64 -16.18
C VAL A 213 -1.96 -6.83 -15.60
N ALA A 214 -2.17 -5.59 -16.05
CA ALA A 214 -3.31 -4.77 -15.63
C ALA A 214 -4.65 -5.40 -16.00
N TYR A 215 -4.74 -6.04 -17.16
CA TYR A 215 -5.92 -6.81 -17.60
C TYR A 215 -6.16 -8.02 -16.66
N LEU A 216 -5.13 -8.82 -16.36
CA LEU A 216 -5.24 -9.94 -15.43
C LEU A 216 -5.68 -9.47 -14.04
N LEU A 217 -5.14 -8.36 -13.57
CA LEU A 217 -5.52 -7.75 -12.31
C LEU A 217 -7.00 -7.34 -12.31
N LEU A 218 -7.47 -6.63 -13.33
CA LEU A 218 -8.88 -6.26 -13.47
C LEU A 218 -9.81 -7.46 -13.45
N ARG A 219 -9.42 -8.56 -14.14
CA ARG A 219 -10.16 -9.82 -14.14
C ARG A 219 -10.20 -10.42 -12.72
N SER A 220 -9.09 -10.42 -12.01
CA SER A 220 -8.95 -10.97 -10.65
C SER A 220 -9.75 -10.21 -9.61
N LEU A 221 -9.83 -8.88 -9.72
CA LEU A 221 -10.61 -8.03 -8.82
C LEU A 221 -12.11 -8.36 -8.81
N ARG A 222 -12.64 -8.97 -9.89
CA ARG A 222 -14.06 -9.38 -9.96
C ARG A 222 -14.44 -10.44 -8.93
N THR A 223 -13.46 -11.22 -8.45
CA THR A 223 -13.67 -12.29 -7.47
C THR A 223 -13.05 -11.97 -6.11
N LEU A 224 -12.49 -10.78 -5.93
CA LEU A 224 -11.78 -10.41 -4.68
C LEU A 224 -12.65 -10.66 -3.45
N ALA A 225 -13.86 -10.13 -3.42
CA ALA A 225 -14.76 -10.23 -2.27
C ALA A 225 -15.07 -11.69 -1.91
N VAL A 226 -15.49 -12.51 -2.89
CA VAL A 226 -15.81 -13.94 -2.67
C VAL A 226 -14.60 -14.73 -2.19
N ARG A 227 -13.41 -14.43 -2.73
CA ARG A 227 -12.16 -15.11 -2.33
C ARG A 227 -11.77 -14.75 -0.90
N VAL A 228 -11.72 -13.46 -0.58
CA VAL A 228 -11.30 -13.00 0.75
C VAL A 228 -12.31 -13.40 1.82
N GLU A 229 -13.62 -13.27 1.55
CA GLU A 229 -14.65 -13.77 2.47
C GLU A 229 -14.46 -15.27 2.78
N ARG A 230 -14.24 -16.09 1.76
CA ARG A 230 -14.00 -17.52 1.95
C ARG A 230 -12.73 -17.79 2.73
N GLN A 231 -11.65 -17.05 2.42
CA GLN A 231 -10.36 -17.15 3.12
C GLN A 231 -10.51 -16.80 4.60
N ASN A 232 -11.22 -15.72 4.93
CA ASN A 232 -11.49 -15.31 6.31
C ASN A 232 -12.25 -16.41 7.09
N LYS A 233 -13.33 -16.96 6.51
CA LYS A 233 -14.11 -18.05 7.12
C LYS A 233 -13.25 -19.29 7.35
N THR A 234 -12.43 -19.66 6.37
CA THR A 234 -11.54 -20.82 6.46
C THR A 234 -10.45 -20.61 7.52
N ALA A 235 -9.81 -19.42 7.52
CA ALA A 235 -8.77 -19.09 8.50
C ALA A 235 -9.31 -19.09 9.94
N MET A 236 -10.50 -18.54 10.16
CA MET A 236 -11.17 -18.57 11.47
C MET A 236 -11.41 -20.01 11.93
N SER A 237 -11.95 -20.87 11.06
CA SER A 237 -12.22 -22.28 11.39
C SER A 237 -10.93 -23.05 11.74
N ILE A 238 -9.86 -22.81 10.99
CA ILE A 238 -8.54 -23.40 11.26
C ILE A 238 -7.97 -22.87 12.58
N ALA A 239 -8.02 -21.55 12.81
CA ALA A 239 -7.51 -20.95 14.04
C ALA A 239 -8.22 -21.52 15.27
N GLN A 240 -9.55 -21.63 15.25
CA GLN A 240 -10.34 -22.24 16.34
C GLN A 240 -10.03 -23.71 16.55
N ALA A 241 -9.77 -24.47 15.49
CA ALA A 241 -9.38 -25.88 15.60
C ALA A 241 -7.97 -26.03 16.22
N LEU A 242 -7.03 -25.19 15.77
CA LEU A 242 -5.66 -25.18 16.27
C LEU A 242 -5.57 -24.76 17.74
N GLN A 243 -6.40 -23.81 18.21
CA GLN A 243 -6.44 -23.47 19.64
C GLN A 243 -6.75 -24.65 20.56
N LYS A 244 -7.48 -25.64 20.07
CA LYS A 244 -7.88 -26.84 20.83
C LYS A 244 -6.89 -27.98 20.68
N HIS A 245 -5.90 -27.86 19.80
CA HIS A 245 -4.98 -28.94 19.49
C HIS A 245 -3.86 -29.05 20.55
N PRO A 246 -3.64 -30.20 21.17
CA PRO A 246 -2.71 -30.35 22.31
C PRO A 246 -1.25 -30.05 21.98
N ALA A 247 -0.85 -30.14 20.71
CA ALA A 247 0.51 -29.84 20.26
C ALA A 247 0.71 -28.35 19.91
N VAL A 248 -0.34 -27.52 19.96
CA VAL A 248 -0.27 -26.07 19.63
C VAL A 248 -0.26 -25.26 20.90
N LYS A 249 0.79 -24.48 21.12
CA LYS A 249 0.95 -23.62 22.29
C LYS A 249 0.13 -22.33 22.21
N SER A 250 0.12 -21.71 21.06
CA SER A 250 -0.60 -20.45 20.81
C SER A 250 -0.97 -20.30 19.34
N VAL A 251 -2.03 -19.54 19.07
CA VAL A 251 -2.48 -19.20 17.72
C VAL A 251 -2.62 -17.68 17.64
N ASN A 252 -1.87 -17.06 16.74
CA ASN A 252 -1.96 -15.65 16.45
C ASN A 252 -2.88 -15.45 15.23
N TYR A 253 -4.12 -14.99 15.48
CA TYR A 253 -5.09 -14.67 14.44
C TYR A 253 -5.99 -13.53 14.91
N PRO A 254 -6.07 -12.40 14.19
CA PRO A 254 -6.77 -11.20 14.65
C PRO A 254 -8.25 -11.39 14.95
N GLY A 255 -8.90 -12.35 14.30
CA GLY A 255 -10.29 -12.69 14.53
C GLY A 255 -10.58 -13.45 15.84
N LEU A 256 -9.58 -13.99 16.53
CA LEU A 256 -9.78 -14.68 17.80
C LEU A 256 -9.82 -13.68 18.97
N GLU A 257 -10.78 -13.84 19.89
CA GLU A 257 -10.89 -13.01 21.10
C GLU A 257 -9.63 -13.07 21.99
N THR A 258 -8.88 -14.17 21.90
CA THR A 258 -7.62 -14.37 22.64
C THR A 258 -6.42 -13.65 22.01
N PHE A 259 -6.57 -13.09 20.81
CA PHE A 259 -5.50 -12.35 20.16
C PHE A 259 -5.29 -10.99 20.85
N PRO A 260 -4.06 -10.60 21.23
CA PRO A 260 -3.82 -9.36 21.99
C PRO A 260 -4.36 -8.09 21.35
N GLY A 261 -4.38 -8.02 20.01
CA GLY A 261 -4.89 -6.89 19.21
C GLY A 261 -6.34 -7.05 18.75
N HIS A 262 -7.12 -8.03 19.26
CA HIS A 262 -8.46 -8.35 18.77
C HIS A 262 -9.41 -7.15 18.75
N ASN A 263 -9.50 -6.40 19.84
CA ASN A 263 -10.41 -5.25 19.94
C ASN A 263 -10.09 -4.18 18.90
N LEU A 264 -8.79 -3.93 18.65
CA LEU A 264 -8.35 -3.01 17.62
C LEU A 264 -8.65 -3.56 16.22
N ALA A 265 -8.42 -4.86 15.99
CA ALA A 265 -8.77 -5.51 14.73
C ALA A 265 -10.27 -5.38 14.42
N VAL A 266 -11.14 -5.63 15.40
CA VAL A 266 -12.61 -5.48 15.24
C VAL A 266 -13.00 -4.02 14.97
N LYS A 267 -12.33 -3.04 15.58
CA LYS A 267 -12.58 -1.61 15.33
C LYS A 267 -12.14 -1.20 13.92
N GLN A 268 -10.99 -1.67 13.45
CA GLN A 268 -10.28 -1.20 12.27
C GLN A 268 -10.61 -2.01 11.01
N MET A 269 -10.95 -3.28 11.17
CA MET A 269 -11.25 -4.23 10.09
C MET A 269 -12.74 -4.62 10.06
N ARG A 270 -13.17 -5.23 8.94
CA ARG A 270 -14.52 -5.77 8.78
C ARG A 270 -14.59 -7.25 9.13
#